data_c85ea681fd20053c77c2a29161f7dc0a
#
_entry.id   c85ea681fd20053c77c2a29161f7dc0a
#
_cell.length_a   1.000
_cell.length_b   1.000
_cell.length_c   1.000
_cell.angle_alpha   90.00
_cell.angle_beta   90.00
_cell.angle_gamma   90.00
#
_symmetry.space_group_name_H-M   'P 1'
#
loop_
_entity.id
_entity.type
_entity.pdbx_description
1 polymer ?
#
loop_
_entity_poly.entity_id
_entity_poly.type
_entity_poly.pdbx_seq_one_letter_code
_entity_poly.pdbx_strand_id
1 'polypeptide(L)'
;MASKTLMRQRPTDVSETRATGLGIRQQSHFEGLHSLYEQHQYHPTVMEYRRRFIYEPMFSGVDLNGVRVVELCSGSGHNSLYLKERFPGVSVTGLDISRTACTDYENRVGAPCKLLDLTEPGGKISDPFDIAFVVGGLHHCIANLEAVLSNVAAMLKPGGRLLMMEPSNQFFLDPVRRLWYRLDKQMFDVQTERALNHDELFAMAGGNFKVESVNFFGGPGCAFILNGMVFRIPLRVKSFTAPFLLKAEAAWNLLPWHACHFLFIARWRRI
;
A
#
# COMPACT_ATOMS: atom_id res chain seq x y z
N MET A 1 16.95 45.15 -35.74
CA MET A 1 16.69 45.06 -34.28
C MET A 1 16.06 43.72 -34.03
N ALA A 2 16.85 42.74 -33.56
CA ALA A 2 16.40 41.39 -33.30
C ALA A 2 16.18 41.18 -31.83
N SER A 3 14.92 40.87 -31.44
CA SER A 3 14.52 40.60 -30.06
C SER A 3 14.92 39.15 -29.72
N LYS A 4 15.85 38.98 -28.78
CA LYS A 4 16.22 37.68 -28.20
C LYS A 4 15.21 37.33 -27.09
N THR A 5 14.34 36.37 -27.37
CA THR A 5 13.49 35.75 -26.35
C THR A 5 14.34 34.83 -25.47
N LEU A 6 14.54 35.22 -24.22
CA LEU A 6 15.17 34.41 -23.20
C LEU A 6 14.22 33.25 -22.82
N MET A 7 14.58 32.03 -23.22
CA MET A 7 13.97 30.82 -22.64
C MET A 7 14.43 30.70 -21.19
N ARG A 8 13.49 30.87 -20.25
CA ARG A 8 13.66 30.51 -18.85
C ARG A 8 13.80 28.98 -18.76
N GLN A 9 15.01 28.52 -18.49
CA GLN A 9 15.23 27.14 -18.03
C GLN A 9 14.51 26.95 -16.69
N ARG A 10 13.63 25.94 -16.62
CA ARG A 10 13.06 25.46 -15.35
C ARG A 10 14.19 24.79 -14.57
N PRO A 11 14.22 24.96 -13.23
CA PRO A 11 15.16 24.23 -12.41
C PRO A 11 14.78 22.73 -12.42
N THR A 12 15.61 21.89 -13.00
CA THR A 12 15.61 20.44 -12.81
C THR A 12 16.34 20.16 -11.51
N ASP A 13 15.63 20.20 -10.39
CA ASP A 13 16.15 19.72 -9.13
C ASP A 13 15.26 18.59 -8.63
N VAL A 14 15.47 17.40 -9.20
CA VAL A 14 15.04 16.13 -8.65
C VAL A 14 16.31 15.33 -8.48
N SER A 15 16.82 15.27 -7.26
CA SER A 15 17.83 14.29 -6.88
C SER A 15 17.19 12.92 -7.01
N GLU A 16 17.43 12.24 -8.13
CA GLU A 16 17.10 10.82 -8.29
C GLU A 16 17.91 10.03 -7.26
N THR A 17 17.27 9.60 -6.18
CA THR A 17 17.87 8.68 -5.21
C THR A 17 18.10 7.36 -5.93
N ARG A 18 19.36 6.90 -5.95
CA ARG A 18 19.71 5.58 -6.50
C ARG A 18 19.12 4.51 -5.58
N ALA A 19 18.19 3.72 -6.11
CA ALA A 19 17.63 2.57 -5.39
C ALA A 19 18.73 1.56 -5.01
N THR A 20 18.60 0.91 -3.84
CA THR A 20 19.47 -0.20 -3.44
C THR A 20 19.35 -1.38 -4.42
N GLY A 21 20.30 -2.30 -4.40
CA GLY A 21 20.22 -3.52 -5.22
C GLY A 21 18.94 -4.33 -4.98
N LEU A 22 18.37 -4.31 -3.74
CA LEU A 22 17.09 -4.92 -3.41
C LEU A 22 15.92 -4.10 -3.93
N GLY A 23 15.99 -2.76 -3.89
CA GLY A 23 14.97 -1.88 -4.48
C GLY A 23 14.86 -2.06 -6.00
N ILE A 24 15.99 -2.12 -6.71
CA ILE A 24 16.03 -2.41 -8.17
C ILE A 24 15.40 -3.78 -8.48
N ARG A 25 15.71 -4.78 -7.66
CA ARG A 25 15.12 -6.13 -7.80
C ARG A 25 13.62 -6.12 -7.60
N GLN A 26 13.13 -5.42 -6.57
CA GLN A 26 11.71 -5.25 -6.28
C GLN A 26 11.00 -4.53 -7.42
N GLN A 27 11.58 -3.44 -7.93
CA GLN A 27 11.06 -2.70 -9.08
C GLN A 27 10.91 -3.61 -10.32
N SER A 28 11.96 -4.37 -10.67
CA SER A 28 11.94 -5.27 -11.83
C SER A 28 10.91 -6.38 -11.68
N HIS A 29 10.72 -6.91 -10.47
CA HIS A 29 9.70 -7.92 -10.17
C HIS A 29 8.30 -7.38 -10.42
N PHE A 30 7.98 -6.20 -9.89
CA PHE A 30 6.67 -5.56 -10.09
C PHE A 30 6.40 -5.16 -11.55
N GLU A 31 7.40 -4.64 -12.26
CA GLU A 31 7.23 -4.31 -13.69
C GLU A 31 6.86 -5.54 -14.51
N GLY A 32 7.42 -6.71 -14.19
CA GLY A 32 7.06 -7.99 -14.82
C GLY A 32 5.65 -8.49 -14.54
N LEU A 33 5.08 -8.15 -13.39
CA LEU A 33 3.74 -8.57 -12.95
C LEU A 33 2.65 -7.54 -13.16
N HIS A 34 3.00 -6.32 -13.58
CA HIS A 34 2.11 -5.15 -13.57
C HIS A 34 0.76 -5.41 -14.26
N SER A 35 0.75 -5.91 -15.49
CA SER A 35 -0.49 -6.16 -16.26
C SER A 35 -1.38 -7.24 -15.62
N LEU A 36 -0.79 -8.28 -15.06
CA LEU A 36 -1.52 -9.34 -14.36
C LEU A 36 -2.12 -8.80 -13.06
N TYR A 37 -1.37 -7.96 -12.35
CA TYR A 37 -1.82 -7.28 -11.13
C TYR A 37 -3.01 -6.37 -11.41
N GLU A 38 -2.95 -5.53 -12.47
CA GLU A 38 -4.05 -4.66 -12.89
C GLU A 38 -5.33 -5.46 -13.15
N GLN A 39 -5.27 -6.57 -13.89
CA GLN A 39 -6.45 -7.37 -14.22
C GLN A 39 -7.09 -8.04 -13.00
N HIS A 40 -6.29 -8.55 -12.07
CA HIS A 40 -6.78 -9.37 -10.98
C HIS A 40 -7.08 -8.58 -9.71
N GLN A 41 -6.21 -7.63 -9.32
CA GLN A 41 -6.33 -6.89 -8.07
C GLN A 41 -7.35 -5.76 -8.13
N TYR A 42 -7.65 -5.27 -9.35
CA TYR A 42 -8.62 -4.20 -9.54
C TYR A 42 -9.88 -4.64 -10.28
N HIS A 43 -10.10 -5.94 -10.40
CA HIS A 43 -11.37 -6.49 -10.85
C HIS A 43 -12.52 -6.01 -9.93
N PRO A 44 -13.74 -5.69 -10.44
CA PRO A 44 -14.85 -5.17 -9.63
C PRO A 44 -15.15 -5.95 -8.35
N THR A 45 -15.05 -7.29 -8.43
CA THR A 45 -15.24 -8.18 -7.27
C THR A 45 -14.19 -7.95 -6.17
N VAL A 46 -12.94 -7.72 -6.55
CA VAL A 46 -11.84 -7.44 -5.60
C VAL A 46 -11.97 -6.02 -5.05
N MET A 47 -12.38 -5.06 -5.88
CA MET A 47 -12.65 -3.70 -5.43
C MET A 47 -13.81 -3.64 -4.42
N GLU A 48 -14.85 -4.46 -4.59
CA GLU A 48 -15.93 -4.58 -3.60
C GLU A 48 -15.43 -5.17 -2.27
N TYR A 49 -14.54 -6.20 -2.31
CA TYR A 49 -13.87 -6.70 -1.12
C TYR A 49 -13.04 -5.59 -0.44
N ARG A 50 -12.21 -4.87 -1.21
CA ARG A 50 -11.38 -3.77 -0.69
C ARG A 50 -12.24 -2.68 -0.06
N ARG A 51 -13.32 -2.28 -0.72
CA ARG A 51 -14.25 -1.28 -0.19
C ARG A 51 -14.78 -1.69 1.18
N ARG A 52 -15.33 -2.90 1.32
CA ARG A 52 -16.00 -3.35 2.56
C ARG A 52 -15.04 -3.64 3.71
N PHE A 53 -13.93 -4.30 3.42
CA PHE A 53 -13.08 -4.86 4.46
C PHE A 53 -11.74 -4.13 4.63
N ILE A 54 -11.39 -3.23 3.72
CA ILE A 54 -10.15 -2.44 3.82
C ILE A 54 -10.47 -0.95 3.93
N TYR A 55 -11.09 -0.34 2.91
CA TYR A 55 -11.22 1.11 2.89
C TYR A 55 -12.21 1.64 3.92
N GLU A 56 -13.43 1.07 3.99
CA GLU A 56 -14.42 1.49 4.98
C GLU A 56 -13.89 1.37 6.43
N PRO A 57 -13.27 0.24 6.85
CA PRO A 57 -12.65 0.17 8.17
C PRO A 57 -11.46 1.10 8.34
N MET A 58 -10.57 1.21 7.34
CA MET A 58 -9.35 2.02 7.41
C MET A 58 -9.65 3.51 7.57
N PHE A 59 -10.66 4.04 6.87
CA PHE A 59 -11.04 5.44 6.88
C PHE A 59 -12.28 5.75 7.73
N SER A 60 -12.78 4.78 8.51
CA SER A 60 -13.95 4.98 9.39
C SER A 60 -13.71 6.13 10.36
N GLY A 61 -14.69 7.07 10.44
CA GLY A 61 -14.62 8.23 11.33
C GLY A 61 -13.61 9.31 10.91
N VAL A 62 -13.06 9.24 9.68
CA VAL A 62 -12.14 10.25 9.15
C VAL A 62 -12.82 10.97 7.99
N ASP A 63 -12.93 12.30 8.07
CA ASP A 63 -13.27 13.14 6.92
C ASP A 63 -11.96 13.60 6.26
N LEU A 64 -11.83 13.32 4.97
CA LEU A 64 -10.64 13.66 4.19
C LEU A 64 -10.81 14.92 3.32
N ASN A 65 -11.95 15.60 3.35
CA ASN A 65 -12.13 16.85 2.61
C ASN A 65 -11.21 17.94 3.16
N GLY A 66 -10.41 18.54 2.29
CA GLY A 66 -9.41 19.54 2.66
C GLY A 66 -8.12 18.97 3.28
N VAL A 67 -8.01 17.63 3.37
CA VAL A 67 -6.86 16.93 3.94
C VAL A 67 -5.83 16.60 2.86
N ARG A 68 -4.55 16.75 3.17
CA ARG A 68 -3.43 16.34 2.31
C ARG A 68 -3.01 14.92 2.66
N VAL A 69 -3.15 14.02 1.70
CA VAL A 69 -2.93 12.59 1.88
C VAL A 69 -1.80 12.12 0.97
N VAL A 70 -0.91 11.28 1.48
CA VAL A 70 0.08 10.57 0.67
C VAL A 70 -0.21 9.07 0.68
N GLU A 71 -0.25 8.46 -0.50
CA GLU A 71 -0.30 7.01 -0.69
C GLU A 71 1.10 6.46 -0.88
N LEU A 72 1.53 5.58 0.02
CA LEU A 72 2.84 4.90 -0.04
C LEU A 72 2.69 3.62 -0.86
N CYS A 73 3.70 3.30 -1.69
CA CYS A 73 3.66 2.17 -2.62
C CYS A 73 2.37 2.19 -3.44
N SER A 74 2.13 3.35 -4.07
CA SER A 74 0.82 3.73 -4.62
C SER A 74 0.39 2.90 -5.84
N GLY A 75 1.31 2.19 -6.47
CA GLY A 75 1.03 1.48 -7.70
C GLY A 75 0.38 2.42 -8.72
N SER A 76 -0.61 1.93 -9.44
CA SER A 76 -1.35 2.68 -10.45
C SER A 76 -2.50 3.55 -9.90
N GLY A 77 -2.60 3.74 -8.56
CA GLY A 77 -3.44 4.76 -7.93
C GLY A 77 -4.91 4.41 -7.70
N HIS A 78 -5.30 3.14 -7.77
CA HIS A 78 -6.71 2.74 -7.56
C HIS A 78 -7.23 3.07 -6.15
N ASN A 79 -6.37 3.01 -5.12
CA ASN A 79 -6.79 3.37 -3.76
C ASN A 79 -6.99 4.89 -3.65
N SER A 80 -6.10 5.70 -4.23
CA SER A 80 -6.26 7.17 -4.28
C SER A 80 -7.46 7.59 -5.11
N LEU A 81 -7.75 6.89 -6.21
CA LEU A 81 -8.96 7.15 -7.00
C LEU A 81 -10.21 6.93 -6.15
N TYR A 82 -10.30 5.82 -5.42
CA TYR A 82 -11.40 5.57 -4.48
C TYR A 82 -11.53 6.71 -3.44
N LEU A 83 -10.42 7.21 -2.89
CA LEU A 83 -10.47 8.33 -1.94
C LEU A 83 -11.02 9.60 -2.57
N LYS A 84 -10.59 9.95 -3.79
CA LYS A 84 -11.11 11.14 -4.50
C LYS A 84 -12.59 11.04 -4.83
N GLU A 85 -13.07 9.85 -5.19
CA GLU A 85 -14.50 9.59 -5.42
C GLU A 85 -15.31 9.73 -4.13
N ARG A 86 -14.76 9.25 -3.01
CA ARG A 86 -15.45 9.27 -1.71
C ARG A 86 -15.37 10.63 -1.02
N PHE A 87 -14.26 11.36 -1.20
CA PHE A 87 -13.95 12.66 -0.59
C PHE A 87 -13.46 13.62 -1.67
N PRO A 88 -14.36 14.31 -2.40
CA PRO A 88 -13.97 15.15 -3.55
C PRO A 88 -13.00 16.29 -3.21
N GLY A 89 -12.96 16.71 -1.95
CA GLY A 89 -12.04 17.76 -1.46
C GLY A 89 -10.67 17.24 -1.01
N VAL A 90 -10.37 15.93 -1.12
CA VAL A 90 -9.08 15.39 -0.70
C VAL A 90 -7.97 15.75 -1.69
N SER A 91 -6.79 16.11 -1.18
CA SER A 91 -5.58 16.27 -1.98
C SER A 91 -4.68 15.04 -1.81
N VAL A 92 -4.52 14.25 -2.88
CA VAL A 92 -3.72 13.02 -2.85
C VAL A 92 -2.41 13.19 -3.61
N THR A 93 -1.36 12.50 -3.15
CA THR A 93 -0.06 12.34 -3.81
C THR A 93 0.34 10.88 -3.72
N GLY A 94 0.78 10.28 -4.83
CA GLY A 94 1.34 8.92 -4.83
C GLY A 94 2.85 8.94 -4.55
N LEU A 95 3.36 7.87 -3.97
CA LEU A 95 4.79 7.53 -3.89
C LEU A 95 4.98 6.09 -4.34
N ASP A 96 5.85 5.87 -5.31
CA ASP A 96 6.18 4.53 -5.76
C ASP A 96 7.64 4.45 -6.22
N ILE A 97 8.21 3.24 -6.22
CA ILE A 97 9.56 2.97 -6.73
C ILE A 97 9.54 2.73 -8.25
N SER A 98 8.39 2.39 -8.84
CA SER A 98 8.21 2.11 -10.26
C SER A 98 7.80 3.37 -11.03
N ARG A 99 8.57 3.72 -12.05
CA ARG A 99 8.25 4.84 -12.96
C ARG A 99 6.97 4.57 -13.75
N THR A 100 6.75 3.32 -14.16
CA THR A 100 5.52 2.90 -14.86
C THR A 100 4.31 3.10 -13.95
N ALA A 101 4.39 2.64 -12.71
CA ALA A 101 3.32 2.84 -11.73
C ALA A 101 3.02 4.33 -11.50
N CYS A 102 4.04 5.17 -11.34
CA CYS A 102 3.85 6.62 -11.19
C CYS A 102 3.15 7.24 -12.40
N THR A 103 3.52 6.85 -13.62
CA THR A 103 2.87 7.33 -14.84
C THR A 103 1.40 6.92 -14.90
N ASP A 104 1.10 5.67 -14.57
CA ASP A 104 -0.27 5.17 -14.54
C ASP A 104 -1.11 5.84 -13.44
N TYR A 105 -0.48 6.10 -12.28
CA TYR A 105 -1.10 6.85 -11.19
C TYR A 105 -1.51 8.26 -11.66
N GLU A 106 -0.59 9.01 -12.25
CA GLU A 106 -0.85 10.38 -12.74
C GLU A 106 -1.97 10.41 -13.78
N ASN A 107 -1.95 9.46 -14.71
CA ASN A 107 -2.99 9.34 -15.74
C ASN A 107 -4.36 8.97 -15.18
N ARG A 108 -4.42 8.08 -14.19
CA ARG A 108 -5.67 7.56 -13.61
C ARG A 108 -6.25 8.50 -12.56
N VAL A 109 -5.43 8.99 -11.66
CA VAL A 109 -5.87 9.77 -10.50
C VAL A 109 -5.97 11.26 -10.82
N GLY A 110 -5.20 11.72 -11.82
CA GLY A 110 -5.06 13.14 -12.13
C GLY A 110 -4.40 13.91 -10.96
N ALA A 111 -3.44 13.28 -10.30
CA ALA A 111 -2.70 13.83 -9.15
C ALA A 111 -1.23 13.41 -9.26
N PRO A 112 -0.28 14.15 -8.65
CA PRO A 112 1.14 13.84 -8.77
C PRO A 112 1.50 12.51 -8.12
N CYS A 113 2.43 11.77 -8.75
CA CYS A 113 3.15 10.65 -8.15
C CYS A 113 4.65 10.92 -8.16
N LYS A 114 5.31 10.69 -7.03
CA LYS A 114 6.75 10.88 -6.90
C LYS A 114 7.47 9.54 -6.95
N LEU A 115 8.46 9.44 -7.83
CA LEU A 115 9.35 8.29 -7.90
C LEU A 115 10.29 8.33 -6.69
N LEU A 116 10.10 7.41 -5.74
CA LEU A 116 10.86 7.39 -4.48
C LEU A 116 11.02 5.97 -3.95
N ASP A 117 12.26 5.58 -3.63
CA ASP A 117 12.54 4.39 -2.83
C ASP A 117 12.41 4.75 -1.34
N LEU A 118 11.36 4.26 -0.69
CA LEU A 118 11.11 4.50 0.73
C LEU A 118 12.14 3.82 1.64
N THR A 119 12.88 2.83 1.15
CA THR A 119 13.90 2.09 1.94
C THR A 119 15.21 2.88 2.05
N GLU A 120 15.40 3.91 1.22
CA GLU A 120 16.55 4.80 1.29
C GLU A 120 16.40 5.84 2.41
N PRO A 121 17.40 5.98 3.30
CA PRO A 121 17.34 6.98 4.35
C PRO A 121 17.31 8.42 3.79
N GLY A 122 16.48 9.27 4.40
CA GLY A 122 16.46 10.70 4.10
C GLY A 122 15.59 11.12 2.92
N GLY A 123 14.70 10.26 2.45
CA GLY A 123 13.66 10.60 1.47
C GLY A 123 12.76 11.72 1.98
N LYS A 124 13.15 12.99 1.73
CA LYS A 124 12.39 14.17 2.19
C LYS A 124 11.39 14.60 1.13
N ILE A 125 10.17 14.83 1.57
CA ILE A 125 9.15 15.57 0.84
C ILE A 125 9.00 16.91 1.55
N SER A 126 9.14 18.00 0.81
CA SER A 126 9.20 19.36 1.37
C SER A 126 7.93 19.82 2.09
N ASP A 127 6.78 19.26 1.70
CA ASP A 127 5.49 19.68 2.25
C ASP A 127 4.84 18.54 3.05
N PRO A 128 4.66 18.66 4.37
CA PRO A 128 4.14 17.60 5.20
C PRO A 128 2.66 17.30 4.91
N PHE A 129 2.31 16.02 5.07
CA PHE A 129 0.95 15.49 4.90
C PHE A 129 0.22 15.38 6.24
N ASP A 130 -1.10 15.42 6.19
CA ASP A 130 -1.96 15.15 7.35
C ASP A 130 -2.08 13.64 7.58
N ILE A 131 -2.12 12.88 6.48
CA ILE A 131 -2.26 11.42 6.51
C ILE A 131 -1.31 10.80 5.49
N ALA A 132 -0.61 9.74 5.91
CA ALA A 132 0.01 8.76 5.04
C ALA A 132 -0.83 7.47 5.11
N PHE A 133 -1.04 6.81 3.97
CA PHE A 133 -1.68 5.50 3.98
C PHE A 133 -1.00 4.52 3.04
N VAL A 134 -1.16 3.23 3.33
CA VAL A 134 -0.63 2.14 2.51
C VAL A 134 -1.59 0.95 2.56
N VAL A 135 -1.76 0.31 1.41
CA VAL A 135 -2.62 -0.87 1.26
C VAL A 135 -1.81 -2.01 0.66
N GLY A 136 -1.18 -2.81 1.53
CA GLY A 136 -0.36 -3.94 1.11
C GLY A 136 0.93 -3.52 0.41
N GLY A 137 1.70 -2.61 1.00
CA GLY A 137 2.93 -2.08 0.42
C GLY A 137 4.17 -2.22 1.29
N LEU A 138 4.06 -2.06 2.62
CA LEU A 138 5.22 -2.11 3.51
C LEU A 138 5.89 -3.48 3.55
N HIS A 139 5.14 -4.55 3.34
CA HIS A 139 5.69 -5.90 3.30
C HIS A 139 6.63 -6.16 2.11
N HIS A 140 6.67 -5.24 1.14
CA HIS A 140 7.65 -5.20 0.05
C HIS A 140 8.86 -4.30 0.35
N CYS A 141 8.85 -3.59 1.46
CA CYS A 141 9.90 -2.67 1.86
C CYS A 141 10.83 -3.26 2.94
N ILE A 142 10.88 -4.59 3.06
CA ILE A 142 11.61 -5.30 4.15
C ILE A 142 13.13 -5.10 4.13
N ALA A 143 13.68 -4.57 3.04
CA ALA A 143 15.09 -4.25 2.94
C ALA A 143 15.53 -3.26 4.04
N ASN A 144 14.67 -2.30 4.41
CA ASN A 144 14.97 -1.32 5.46
C ASN A 144 13.67 -0.67 6.02
N LEU A 145 12.89 -1.43 6.78
CA LEU A 145 11.63 -0.94 7.37
C LEU A 145 11.83 0.23 8.35
N GLU A 146 12.97 0.27 9.06
CA GLU A 146 13.27 1.39 9.96
C GLU A 146 13.42 2.71 9.19
N ALA A 147 14.12 2.71 8.06
CA ALA A 147 14.22 3.87 7.19
C ALA A 147 12.86 4.27 6.63
N VAL A 148 12.04 3.30 6.18
CA VAL A 148 10.68 3.56 5.71
C VAL A 148 9.86 4.28 6.78
N LEU A 149 9.82 3.76 8.00
CA LEU A 149 9.02 4.34 9.09
C LEU A 149 9.54 5.73 9.49
N SER A 150 10.86 5.93 9.48
CA SER A 150 11.49 7.23 9.71
C SER A 150 11.13 8.25 8.61
N ASN A 151 11.19 7.84 7.34
CA ASN A 151 10.80 8.67 6.20
C ASN A 151 9.31 9.05 6.28
N VAL A 152 8.44 8.09 6.61
CA VAL A 152 7.00 8.34 6.78
C VAL A 152 6.74 9.32 7.92
N ALA A 153 7.43 9.16 9.06
CA ALA A 153 7.33 10.12 10.16
C ALA A 153 7.77 11.52 9.71
N ALA A 154 8.85 11.64 8.94
CA ALA A 154 9.33 12.93 8.44
C ALA A 154 8.38 13.60 7.43
N MET A 155 7.59 12.81 6.68
CA MET A 155 6.59 13.28 5.71
C MET A 155 5.28 13.75 6.36
N LEU A 156 4.99 13.32 7.59
CA LEU A 156 3.76 13.66 8.28
C LEU A 156 3.92 14.94 9.11
N LYS A 157 2.85 15.70 9.26
CA LYS A 157 2.76 16.78 10.26
C LYS A 157 2.81 16.18 11.67
N PRO A 158 3.26 16.92 12.70
CA PRO A 158 3.03 16.54 14.09
C PRO A 158 1.53 16.26 14.33
N GLY A 159 1.20 15.13 14.95
CA GLY A 159 -0.18 14.66 15.11
C GLY A 159 -0.82 14.06 13.86
N GLY A 160 -0.15 14.04 12.72
CA GLY A 160 -0.59 13.35 11.50
C GLY A 160 -0.68 11.84 11.69
N ARG A 161 -1.36 11.14 10.79
CA ARG A 161 -1.65 9.70 10.93
C ARG A 161 -1.01 8.87 9.83
N LEU A 162 -0.52 7.69 10.22
CA LEU A 162 -0.21 6.59 9.30
C LEU A 162 -1.32 5.54 9.41
N LEU A 163 -1.98 5.27 8.29
CA LEU A 163 -3.01 4.24 8.15
C LEU A 163 -2.44 3.13 7.27
N MET A 164 -2.43 1.89 7.74
CA MET A 164 -1.86 0.79 6.99
C MET A 164 -2.73 -0.46 7.01
N MET A 165 -2.73 -1.19 5.91
CA MET A 165 -3.24 -2.56 5.83
C MET A 165 -2.11 -3.44 5.30
N GLU A 166 -1.76 -4.49 6.06
CA GLU A 166 -0.64 -5.38 5.70
C GLU A 166 -0.94 -6.85 6.00
N PRO A 167 -0.26 -7.80 5.34
CA PRO A 167 -0.35 -9.21 5.67
C PRO A 167 0.31 -9.48 7.03
N SER A 168 -0.40 -10.22 7.89
CA SER A 168 0.06 -10.60 9.24
C SER A 168 0.84 -11.92 9.22
N ASN A 169 2.03 -11.93 9.83
CA ASN A 169 2.79 -13.18 10.06
C ASN A 169 2.32 -13.92 11.33
N GLN A 170 1.42 -13.32 12.11
CA GLN A 170 0.78 -13.95 13.27
C GLN A 170 -0.36 -14.89 12.90
N PHE A 171 -0.71 -14.98 11.60
CA PHE A 171 -1.68 -15.93 11.10
C PHE A 171 -1.21 -17.38 11.28
N PHE A 172 -2.06 -18.26 11.81
CA PHE A 172 -1.68 -19.64 12.16
C PHE A 172 -1.17 -20.49 10.98
N LEU A 173 -1.58 -20.18 9.73
CA LEU A 173 -1.05 -20.81 8.52
C LEU A 173 0.14 -20.04 7.88
N ASP A 174 0.75 -19.10 8.58
CA ASP A 174 1.93 -18.40 8.05
C ASP A 174 3.09 -19.35 7.66
N PRO A 175 3.36 -20.45 8.37
CA PRO A 175 4.36 -21.42 7.91
C PRO A 175 4.03 -22.02 6.54
N VAL A 176 2.74 -22.29 6.26
CA VAL A 176 2.27 -22.79 4.95
C VAL A 176 2.44 -21.70 3.88
N ARG A 177 2.08 -20.45 4.19
CA ARG A 177 2.29 -19.30 3.29
C ARG A 177 3.77 -19.12 2.95
N ARG A 178 4.67 -19.19 3.92
CA ARG A 178 6.13 -19.10 3.70
C ARG A 178 6.66 -20.24 2.82
N LEU A 179 6.12 -21.45 2.99
CA LEU A 179 6.48 -22.56 2.12
C LEU A 179 5.99 -22.28 0.68
N TRP A 180 4.75 -21.81 0.51
CA TRP A 180 4.20 -21.43 -0.79
C TRP A 180 5.05 -20.37 -1.48
N TYR A 181 5.42 -19.29 -0.80
CA TYR A 181 6.28 -18.22 -1.34
C TYR A 181 7.62 -18.75 -1.85
N ARG A 182 8.21 -19.75 -1.18
CA ARG A 182 9.45 -20.39 -1.65
C ARG A 182 9.27 -21.26 -2.89
N LEU A 183 8.10 -21.84 -3.07
CA LEU A 183 7.78 -22.72 -4.20
C LEU A 183 7.35 -21.95 -5.45
N ASP A 184 6.57 -20.88 -5.30
CA ASP A 184 6.04 -20.07 -6.41
C ASP A 184 6.88 -18.80 -6.65
N LYS A 185 8.11 -19.00 -7.13
CA LYS A 185 9.06 -17.91 -7.40
C LYS A 185 8.64 -16.97 -8.53
N GLN A 186 7.61 -17.31 -9.30
CA GLN A 186 7.07 -16.42 -10.33
C GLN A 186 6.22 -15.31 -9.71
N MET A 187 5.50 -15.64 -8.62
CA MET A 187 4.60 -14.70 -7.95
C MET A 187 5.26 -13.98 -6.78
N PHE A 188 6.28 -14.59 -6.15
CA PHE A 188 6.84 -14.10 -4.90
C PHE A 188 8.38 -14.05 -4.93
N ASP A 189 8.93 -12.96 -4.42
CA ASP A 189 10.35 -12.84 -4.15
C ASP A 189 10.61 -12.78 -2.64
N VAL A 190 10.93 -13.94 -2.06
CA VAL A 190 11.19 -14.09 -0.61
C VAL A 190 12.34 -13.23 -0.07
N GLN A 191 13.15 -12.62 -0.94
CA GLN A 191 14.22 -11.71 -0.52
C GLN A 191 13.72 -10.28 -0.34
N THR A 192 12.63 -9.92 -1.01
CA THR A 192 12.11 -8.56 -1.02
C THR A 192 10.72 -8.44 -0.40
N GLU A 193 10.05 -9.56 -0.05
CA GLU A 193 8.72 -9.53 0.54
C GLU A 193 8.51 -10.58 1.63
N ARG A 194 7.82 -10.19 2.69
CA ARG A 194 7.33 -11.08 3.75
C ARG A 194 6.17 -10.45 4.50
N ALA A 195 5.30 -11.29 5.08
CA ALA A 195 4.29 -10.80 6.00
C ALA A 195 4.91 -10.19 7.27
N LEU A 196 4.23 -9.22 7.85
CA LEU A 196 4.72 -8.39 8.94
C LEU A 196 4.12 -8.80 10.29
N ASN A 197 4.91 -8.62 11.35
CA ASN A 197 4.42 -8.60 12.71
C ASN A 197 4.17 -7.14 13.11
N HIS A 198 2.94 -6.83 13.54
CA HIS A 198 2.58 -5.46 13.90
C HIS A 198 3.45 -4.93 15.06
N ASP A 199 3.70 -5.75 16.08
CA ASP A 199 4.42 -5.31 17.28
C ASP A 199 5.91 -5.09 16.98
N GLU A 200 6.52 -5.96 16.15
CA GLU A 200 7.88 -5.78 15.65
C GLU A 200 7.98 -4.50 14.80
N LEU A 201 7.01 -4.28 13.89
CA LEU A 201 6.96 -3.08 13.06
C LEU A 201 6.84 -1.81 13.90
N PHE A 202 6.01 -1.84 14.94
CA PHE A 202 5.86 -0.72 15.85
C PHE A 202 7.15 -0.44 16.67
N ALA A 203 7.84 -1.49 17.11
CA ALA A 203 9.12 -1.35 17.79
C ALA A 203 10.19 -0.68 16.90
N MET A 204 10.20 -1.00 15.58
CA MET A 204 11.09 -0.37 14.60
C MET A 204 10.79 1.11 14.35
N ALA A 205 9.59 1.59 14.70
CA ALA A 205 9.19 3.00 14.50
C ALA A 205 9.93 3.98 15.42
N GLY A 206 10.75 3.49 16.36
CA GLY A 206 11.70 4.30 17.14
C GLY A 206 11.07 5.43 17.97
N GLY A 207 9.83 5.23 18.45
CA GLY A 207 9.12 6.24 19.24
C GLY A 207 8.49 7.39 18.44
N ASN A 208 8.57 7.36 17.11
CA ASN A 208 7.98 8.41 16.25
C ASN A 208 6.45 8.38 16.21
N PHE A 209 5.85 7.27 16.64
CA PHE A 209 4.40 7.04 16.54
C PHE A 209 3.81 6.52 17.85
N LYS A 210 2.50 6.79 18.02
CA LYS A 210 1.63 6.16 18.99
C LYS A 210 0.56 5.36 18.27
N VAL A 211 0.32 4.12 18.69
CA VAL A 211 -0.76 3.28 18.15
C VAL A 211 -2.11 3.82 18.62
N GLU A 212 -3.03 4.10 17.67
CA GLU A 212 -4.43 4.45 17.96
C GLU A 212 -5.32 3.21 17.94
N SER A 213 -5.13 2.32 16.96
CA SER A 213 -5.86 1.05 16.87
C SER A 213 -5.14 0.04 16.01
N VAL A 214 -5.39 -1.24 16.27
CA VAL A 214 -5.01 -2.39 15.42
C VAL A 214 -6.19 -3.33 15.35
N ASN A 215 -6.60 -3.71 14.15
CA ASN A 215 -7.68 -4.64 13.90
C ASN A 215 -7.21 -5.73 12.94
N PHE A 216 -7.32 -6.99 13.37
CA PHE A 216 -7.01 -8.14 12.52
C PHE A 216 -8.26 -8.59 11.79
N PHE A 217 -8.11 -8.96 10.53
CA PHE A 217 -9.20 -9.41 9.67
C PHE A 217 -8.66 -10.29 8.54
N GLY A 218 -9.55 -10.81 7.72
CA GLY A 218 -9.17 -11.60 6.57
C GLY A 218 -9.33 -13.10 6.80
N GLY A 219 -10.23 -13.69 6.05
CA GLY A 219 -10.58 -15.09 6.07
C GLY A 219 -10.78 -15.64 4.65
N PRO A 220 -11.88 -16.38 4.40
CA PRO A 220 -12.11 -17.02 3.08
C PRO A 220 -12.20 -16.03 1.92
N GLY A 221 -12.79 -14.86 2.11
CA GLY A 221 -12.85 -13.80 1.09
C GLY A 221 -11.47 -13.22 0.81
N CYS A 222 -10.65 -13.01 1.86
CA CYS A 222 -9.26 -12.60 1.69
C CYS A 222 -8.49 -13.62 0.84
N ALA A 223 -8.60 -14.91 1.15
CA ALA A 223 -7.90 -15.96 0.41
C ALA A 223 -8.37 -16.04 -1.06
N PHE A 224 -9.67 -16.11 -1.31
CA PHE A 224 -10.20 -16.50 -2.62
C PHE A 224 -10.67 -15.32 -3.49
N ILE A 225 -10.94 -14.15 -2.91
CA ILE A 225 -11.23 -12.92 -3.67
C ILE A 225 -9.99 -12.07 -3.79
N LEU A 226 -9.45 -11.55 -2.67
CA LEU A 226 -8.32 -10.63 -2.68
C LEU A 226 -7.06 -11.29 -3.23
N ASN A 227 -6.69 -12.46 -2.71
CA ASN A 227 -5.52 -13.24 -3.14
C ASN A 227 -5.83 -14.30 -4.21
N GLY A 228 -6.99 -14.21 -4.88
CA GLY A 228 -7.40 -15.18 -5.88
C GLY A 228 -6.45 -15.30 -7.08
N MET A 229 -5.61 -14.28 -7.33
CA MET A 229 -4.53 -14.33 -8.32
C MET A 229 -3.48 -15.37 -7.92
N VAL A 230 -3.06 -15.38 -6.67
CA VAL A 230 -2.07 -16.32 -6.12
C VAL A 230 -2.54 -17.77 -6.27
N PHE A 231 -3.82 -18.01 -6.05
CA PHE A 231 -4.45 -19.33 -6.22
C PHE A 231 -4.88 -19.62 -7.66
N ARG A 232 -4.54 -18.75 -8.62
CA ARG A 232 -4.89 -18.85 -10.04
C ARG A 232 -6.38 -19.05 -10.29
N ILE A 233 -7.24 -18.45 -9.44
CA ILE A 233 -8.69 -18.56 -9.55
C ILE A 233 -9.17 -17.75 -10.75
N PRO A 234 -9.88 -18.35 -11.72
CA PRO A 234 -10.42 -17.64 -12.87
C PRO A 234 -11.39 -16.53 -12.42
N LEU A 235 -11.32 -15.36 -13.08
CA LEU A 235 -12.15 -14.19 -12.71
C LEU A 235 -13.65 -14.51 -12.71
N ARG A 236 -14.13 -15.38 -13.64
CA ARG A 236 -15.53 -15.82 -13.69
C ARG A 236 -15.94 -16.61 -12.43
N VAL A 237 -15.07 -17.51 -11.97
CA VAL A 237 -15.30 -18.29 -10.74
C VAL A 237 -15.31 -17.37 -9.54
N LYS A 238 -14.35 -16.45 -9.46
CA LYS A 238 -14.25 -15.44 -8.42
C LYS A 238 -15.54 -14.60 -8.35
N SER A 239 -16.04 -14.10 -9.47
CA SER A 239 -17.27 -13.29 -9.52
C SER A 239 -18.51 -14.11 -9.10
N PHE A 240 -18.61 -15.36 -9.53
CA PHE A 240 -19.74 -16.24 -9.17
C PHE A 240 -19.77 -16.57 -7.67
N THR A 241 -18.62 -16.85 -7.08
CA THR A 241 -18.52 -17.23 -5.65
C THR A 241 -18.49 -16.03 -4.69
N ALA A 242 -18.23 -14.82 -5.19
CA ALA A 242 -18.05 -13.62 -4.38
C ALA A 242 -19.20 -13.33 -3.39
N PRO A 243 -20.50 -13.39 -3.74
CA PRO A 243 -21.56 -13.08 -2.80
C PRO A 243 -21.53 -13.97 -1.55
N PHE A 244 -21.19 -15.25 -1.73
CA PHE A 244 -21.03 -16.20 -0.63
C PHE A 244 -19.76 -15.92 0.17
N LEU A 245 -18.62 -15.72 -0.52
CA LEU A 245 -17.32 -15.47 0.11
C LEU A 245 -17.30 -14.16 0.91
N LEU A 246 -17.98 -13.10 0.43
CA LEU A 246 -18.10 -11.85 1.18
C LEU A 246 -18.92 -11.99 2.47
N LYS A 247 -19.96 -12.83 2.46
CA LYS A 247 -20.72 -13.17 3.68
C LYS A 247 -19.90 -14.01 4.65
N ALA A 248 -19.19 -15.02 4.13
CA ALA A 248 -18.28 -15.84 4.92
C ALA A 248 -17.16 -15.01 5.54
N GLU A 249 -16.60 -14.04 4.79
CA GLU A 249 -15.61 -13.09 5.28
C GLU A 249 -16.13 -12.24 6.43
N ALA A 250 -17.35 -11.70 6.28
CA ALA A 250 -17.96 -10.89 7.35
C ALA A 250 -18.16 -11.70 8.64
N ALA A 251 -18.60 -12.96 8.51
CA ALA A 251 -18.75 -13.86 9.66
C ALA A 251 -17.38 -14.24 10.25
N TRP A 252 -16.38 -14.52 9.40
CA TRP A 252 -15.03 -14.85 9.85
C TRP A 252 -14.38 -13.71 10.63
N ASN A 253 -14.57 -12.47 10.20
CA ASN A 253 -14.02 -11.29 10.85
C ASN A 253 -14.63 -11.00 12.25
N LEU A 254 -15.65 -11.74 12.67
CA LEU A 254 -16.17 -11.71 14.05
C LEU A 254 -15.37 -12.61 15.01
N LEU A 255 -14.48 -13.46 14.51
CA LEU A 255 -13.63 -14.30 15.34
C LEU A 255 -12.69 -13.43 16.19
N PRO A 256 -12.60 -13.65 17.51
CA PRO A 256 -11.81 -12.78 18.39
C PRO A 256 -10.30 -13.06 18.34
N TRP A 257 -9.88 -14.16 17.71
CA TRP A 257 -8.48 -14.59 17.70
C TRP A 257 -7.74 -14.01 16.49
N HIS A 258 -6.82 -13.07 16.71
CA HIS A 258 -6.01 -12.47 15.65
C HIS A 258 -5.23 -13.51 14.83
N ALA A 259 -4.83 -14.63 15.44
CA ALA A 259 -4.16 -15.72 14.74
C ALA A 259 -5.01 -16.38 13.63
N CYS A 260 -6.33 -16.18 13.61
CA CYS A 260 -7.20 -16.66 12.53
C CYS A 260 -7.23 -15.73 11.31
N HIS A 261 -6.58 -14.58 11.35
CA HIS A 261 -6.70 -13.53 10.35
C HIS A 261 -5.44 -13.34 9.51
N PHE A 262 -5.61 -13.21 8.19
CA PHE A 262 -4.52 -13.02 7.23
C PHE A 262 -3.87 -11.65 7.28
N LEU A 263 -4.65 -10.63 7.65
CA LEU A 263 -4.31 -9.22 7.50
C LEU A 263 -4.51 -8.46 8.81
N PHE A 264 -3.88 -7.30 8.92
CA PHE A 264 -4.25 -6.31 9.91
C PHE A 264 -4.43 -4.92 9.28
N ILE A 265 -5.29 -4.10 9.88
CA ILE A 265 -5.34 -2.65 9.68
C ILE A 265 -4.85 -1.99 10.96
N ALA A 266 -3.87 -1.10 10.84
CA ALA A 266 -3.39 -0.31 11.95
C ALA A 266 -3.50 1.19 11.66
N ARG A 267 -3.78 1.95 12.71
CA ARG A 267 -3.78 3.41 12.72
C ARG A 267 -2.79 3.89 13.75
N TRP A 268 -1.80 4.65 13.31
CA TRP A 268 -0.79 5.23 14.16
C TRP A 268 -0.83 6.75 14.04
N ARG A 269 -0.58 7.45 15.15
CA ARG A 269 -0.45 8.89 15.18
C ARG A 269 1.01 9.26 15.34
N ARG A 270 1.52 10.20 14.54
CA ARG A 270 2.84 10.79 14.72
C ARG A 270 2.85 11.62 16.02
N ILE A 271 3.90 11.42 16.83
CA ILE A 271 4.16 12.16 18.07
C ILE A 271 4.83 13.50 17.75
#